data_d54d6724bbcaa2cc824f220922c6601e
#
_entry.id   d54d6724bbcaa2cc824f220922c6601e
#
_cell.length_a   1.000
_cell.length_b   1.000
_cell.length_c   1.000
_cell.angle_alpha   90.00
_cell.angle_beta   90.00
_cell.angle_gamma   90.00
#
_symmetry.space_group_name_H-M   'P 1'
#
loop_
_entity.id
_entity.type
_entity.pdbx_description
1 polymer ?
#
loop_
_entity_poly.entity_id
_entity_poly.type
_entity_poly.pdbx_seq_one_letter_code
_entity_poly.pdbx_strand_id
1 'polypeptide(L)'
;MTLKNVALCAVLLVSLVGASSLAQQPPPRPAGVVVVKSAEMQWTDYPNRPGVKLAVIEGDLAKPGPFLMRVKFPAGFKLAPHTHPTIEHTTVLSGTMRLGYGAKDDGPAETFGPGTVLITPANTPHFFSTATETIVQTHGVGPWASTPVK
;
A
#
# COMPACT_ATOMS: atom_id res chain seq x y z
N MET A 1 8.84 -10.84 84.97
CA MET A 1 9.02 -11.88 83.92
C MET A 1 8.28 -11.36 82.69
N THR A 2 9.00 -10.85 81.66
CA THR A 2 8.51 -10.21 80.50
C THR A 2 8.65 -11.14 79.30
N LEU A 3 7.51 -11.60 78.76
CA LEU A 3 7.49 -12.34 77.47
C LEU A 3 7.72 -11.37 76.28
N LYS A 4 8.73 -11.69 75.51
CA LYS A 4 8.99 -10.98 74.22
C LYS A 4 8.20 -11.66 73.13
N ASN A 5 7.31 -10.90 72.46
CA ASN A 5 6.60 -11.35 71.29
C ASN A 5 7.56 -11.25 70.05
N VAL A 6 7.82 -12.38 69.44
CA VAL A 6 8.52 -12.42 68.14
C VAL A 6 7.46 -12.50 67.06
N ALA A 7 7.37 -11.40 66.28
CA ALA A 7 6.51 -11.35 65.12
C ALA A 7 7.25 -12.01 63.93
N LEU A 8 6.67 -13.10 63.42
CA LEU A 8 7.15 -13.81 62.25
C LEU A 8 6.56 -13.14 60.99
N CYS A 9 7.35 -12.36 60.24
CA CYS A 9 6.95 -11.84 58.94
C CYS A 9 7.09 -12.94 57.89
N ALA A 10 5.96 -13.44 57.40
CA ALA A 10 5.92 -14.33 56.25
C ALA A 10 6.01 -13.48 54.95
N VAL A 11 7.11 -13.60 54.26
CA VAL A 11 7.28 -13.00 52.92
C VAL A 11 6.63 -13.91 51.89
N LEU A 12 5.49 -13.51 51.35
CA LEU A 12 4.87 -14.18 50.18
C LEU A 12 5.64 -13.80 48.91
N LEU A 13 6.42 -14.76 48.39
CA LEU A 13 6.99 -14.68 47.04
C LEU A 13 5.88 -14.99 46.00
N VAL A 14 5.35 -13.96 45.39
CA VAL A 14 4.46 -14.11 44.21
C VAL A 14 5.33 -14.36 42.97
N SER A 15 5.38 -15.62 42.54
CA SER A 15 6.03 -16.00 41.28
C SER A 15 5.16 -15.56 40.10
N LEU A 16 5.55 -14.49 39.40
CA LEU A 16 4.96 -14.13 38.09
C LEU A 16 5.39 -15.21 37.09
N VAL A 17 4.51 -16.16 36.81
CA VAL A 17 4.65 -17.05 35.67
C VAL A 17 4.30 -16.23 34.42
N GLY A 18 5.31 -15.74 33.71
CA GLY A 18 5.14 -15.09 32.43
C GLY A 18 4.58 -16.10 31.41
N ALA A 19 3.32 -15.96 31.06
CA ALA A 19 2.74 -16.72 29.97
C ALA A 19 3.40 -16.26 28.62
N SER A 20 4.40 -17.01 28.17
CA SER A 20 4.94 -16.87 26.82
C SER A 20 3.84 -17.25 25.84
N SER A 21 3.26 -16.25 25.18
CA SER A 21 2.34 -16.47 24.06
C SER A 21 3.12 -17.15 22.94
N LEU A 22 2.92 -18.44 22.77
CA LEU A 22 3.40 -19.16 21.60
C LEU A 22 2.64 -18.63 20.39
N ALA A 23 3.30 -17.78 19.60
CA ALA A 23 2.76 -17.30 18.33
C ALA A 23 2.46 -18.53 17.45
N GLN A 24 1.18 -18.78 17.24
CA GLN A 24 0.71 -19.93 16.46
C GLN A 24 1.18 -19.76 15.02
N GLN A 25 1.95 -20.71 14.51
CA GLN A 25 2.37 -20.69 13.11
C GLN A 25 1.15 -20.75 12.20
N PRO A 26 1.13 -19.95 11.13
CA PRO A 26 0.02 -20.00 10.18
C PRO A 26 -0.07 -21.40 9.55
N PRO A 27 -1.27 -21.87 9.21
CA PRO A 27 -1.44 -23.18 8.57
C PRO A 27 -0.67 -23.25 7.25
N PRO A 28 -0.24 -24.44 6.81
CA PRO A 28 0.40 -24.62 5.52
C PRO A 28 -0.55 -24.23 4.39
N ARG A 29 -0.01 -23.54 3.37
CA ARG A 29 -0.78 -23.09 2.21
C ARG A 29 -0.72 -24.11 1.08
N PRO A 30 -1.79 -24.26 0.30
CA PRO A 30 -1.74 -25.07 -0.93
C PRO A 30 -0.67 -24.56 -1.91
N ALA A 31 -0.17 -25.45 -2.77
CA ALA A 31 0.78 -25.08 -3.80
C ALA A 31 0.20 -24.00 -4.73
N GLY A 32 1.01 -23.03 -5.13
CA GLY A 32 0.60 -21.94 -6.02
C GLY A 32 -0.09 -20.75 -5.33
N VAL A 33 -0.44 -20.85 -4.04
CA VAL A 33 -0.98 -19.68 -3.30
C VAL A 33 0.13 -18.70 -2.97
N VAL A 34 0.03 -17.47 -3.51
CA VAL A 34 0.92 -16.35 -3.21
C VAL A 34 0.25 -15.44 -2.19
N VAL A 35 0.96 -15.10 -1.12
CA VAL A 35 0.51 -14.12 -0.12
C VAL A 35 1.60 -13.09 0.05
N VAL A 36 1.27 -11.84 -0.24
CA VAL A 36 2.17 -10.71 -0.03
C VAL A 36 1.62 -9.85 1.10
N LYS A 37 2.27 -9.85 2.25
CA LYS A 37 1.89 -9.01 3.37
C LYS A 37 2.43 -7.59 3.18
N SER A 38 1.69 -6.58 3.63
CA SER A 38 2.10 -5.18 3.48
C SER A 38 3.47 -4.89 4.09
N ALA A 39 3.81 -5.52 5.22
CA ALA A 39 5.11 -5.36 5.87
C ALA A 39 6.27 -6.03 5.12
N GLU A 40 5.98 -6.97 4.22
CA GLU A 40 6.96 -7.74 3.44
C GLU A 40 7.08 -7.22 2.00
N MET A 41 6.38 -6.12 1.67
CA MET A 41 6.37 -5.54 0.33
C MET A 41 7.76 -5.08 -0.11
N GLN A 42 8.20 -5.54 -1.26
CA GLN A 42 9.47 -5.14 -1.86
C GLN A 42 9.26 -3.90 -2.71
N TRP A 43 9.67 -2.75 -2.18
CA TRP A 43 9.57 -1.47 -2.86
C TRP A 43 10.85 -1.14 -3.61
N THR A 44 10.73 -0.75 -4.87
CA THR A 44 11.80 -0.21 -5.71
C THR A 44 11.50 1.24 -6.07
N ASP A 45 12.50 1.99 -6.51
CA ASP A 45 12.27 3.33 -7.05
C ASP A 45 11.51 3.24 -8.37
N TYR A 46 10.48 4.08 -8.53
CA TYR A 46 9.79 4.20 -9.81
C TYR A 46 10.71 4.93 -10.82
N PRO A 47 10.98 4.36 -12.00
CA PRO A 47 11.85 5.00 -12.98
C PRO A 47 11.40 6.41 -13.32
N ASN A 48 12.34 7.36 -13.32
CA ASN A 48 12.14 8.76 -13.69
C ASN A 48 11.08 9.53 -12.86
N ARG A 49 10.74 9.03 -11.65
CA ARG A 49 9.80 9.69 -10.73
C ARG A 49 10.39 9.73 -9.31
N PRO A 50 11.21 10.75 -8.99
CA PRO A 50 11.84 10.87 -7.68
C PRO A 50 10.83 10.77 -6.52
N GLY A 51 11.15 9.97 -5.51
CA GLY A 51 10.33 9.76 -4.32
C GLY A 51 9.15 8.79 -4.49
N VAL A 52 8.79 8.43 -5.72
CA VAL A 52 7.75 7.43 -5.98
C VAL A 52 8.35 6.03 -5.88
N LYS A 53 7.64 5.13 -5.20
CA LYS A 53 8.04 3.72 -5.06
C LYS A 53 7.05 2.81 -5.77
N LEU A 54 7.55 1.74 -6.34
CA LEU A 54 6.81 0.72 -7.07
C LEU A 54 7.05 -0.65 -6.44
N ALA A 55 6.01 -1.45 -6.31
CA ALA A 55 6.08 -2.86 -5.99
C ALA A 55 5.24 -3.64 -7.00
N VAL A 56 5.87 -4.42 -7.85
CA VAL A 56 5.17 -5.36 -8.74
C VAL A 56 4.89 -6.62 -7.93
N ILE A 57 3.62 -6.96 -7.78
CA ILE A 57 3.14 -8.10 -6.98
C ILE A 57 2.95 -9.32 -7.88
N GLU A 58 2.47 -9.09 -9.10
CA GLU A 58 2.21 -10.14 -10.09
C GLU A 58 2.46 -9.60 -11.49
N GLY A 59 2.92 -10.47 -12.37
CA GLY A 59 3.12 -10.19 -13.79
C GLY A 59 4.40 -9.43 -14.11
N ASP A 60 4.49 -9.03 -15.38
CA ASP A 60 5.59 -8.24 -15.93
C ASP A 60 4.98 -7.05 -16.66
N LEU A 61 5.26 -5.83 -16.18
CA LEU A 61 4.65 -4.60 -16.72
C LEU A 61 5.04 -4.34 -18.18
N ALA A 62 6.14 -4.90 -18.65
CA ALA A 62 6.61 -4.72 -20.02
C ALA A 62 6.03 -5.74 -21.02
N LYS A 63 5.30 -6.76 -20.55
CA LYS A 63 4.81 -7.86 -21.38
C LYS A 63 3.29 -7.92 -21.44
N PRO A 64 2.71 -8.51 -22.48
CA PRO A 64 1.29 -8.88 -22.49
C PRO A 64 0.96 -9.83 -21.34
N GLY A 65 -0.19 -9.62 -20.70
CA GLY A 65 -0.69 -10.45 -19.61
C GLY A 65 -1.16 -9.63 -18.42
N PRO A 66 -1.81 -10.28 -17.46
CA PRO A 66 -2.28 -9.60 -16.26
C PRO A 66 -1.09 -9.13 -15.41
N PHE A 67 -1.28 -7.98 -14.76
CA PHE A 67 -0.36 -7.47 -13.77
C PHE A 67 -1.10 -6.94 -12.55
N LEU A 68 -0.40 -6.96 -11.42
CA LEU A 68 -0.82 -6.32 -10.19
C LEU A 68 0.38 -5.58 -9.60
N MET A 69 0.22 -4.28 -9.36
CA MET A 69 1.27 -3.46 -8.74
C MET A 69 0.71 -2.57 -7.65
N ARG A 70 1.56 -2.12 -6.75
CA ARG A 70 1.29 -0.98 -5.87
C ARG A 70 2.26 0.14 -6.16
N VAL A 71 1.75 1.35 -6.06
CA VAL A 71 2.56 2.56 -6.19
C VAL A 71 2.36 3.40 -4.94
N LYS A 72 3.47 3.86 -4.37
CA LYS A 72 3.50 4.76 -3.23
C LYS A 72 3.99 6.11 -3.70
N PHE A 73 3.14 7.11 -3.58
CA PHE A 73 3.43 8.50 -3.91
C PHE A 73 3.74 9.29 -2.65
N PRO A 74 4.77 10.12 -2.63
CA PRO A 74 5.03 11.01 -1.50
C PRO A 74 3.96 12.10 -1.38
N ALA A 75 3.89 12.74 -0.22
CA ALA A 75 3.07 13.93 -0.03
C ALA A 75 3.49 15.04 -1.02
N GLY A 76 2.51 15.76 -1.56
CA GLY A 76 2.74 16.85 -2.51
C GLY A 76 3.11 16.40 -3.93
N PHE A 77 3.07 15.11 -4.24
CA PHE A 77 3.33 14.61 -5.58
C PHE A 77 2.26 15.08 -6.56
N LYS A 78 2.70 15.41 -7.79
CA LYS A 78 1.81 15.75 -8.90
C LYS A 78 2.23 14.97 -10.14
N LEU A 79 1.27 14.38 -10.81
CA LEU A 79 1.46 13.78 -12.13
C LEU A 79 0.65 14.56 -13.16
N ALA A 80 1.37 15.15 -14.09
CA ALA A 80 0.79 15.89 -15.21
C ALA A 80 -0.10 14.98 -16.09
N PRO A 81 -0.93 15.56 -16.97
CA PRO A 81 -1.79 14.81 -17.87
C PRO A 81 -1.05 13.74 -18.65
N HIS A 82 -1.56 12.53 -18.58
CA HIS A 82 -0.99 11.35 -19.23
C HIS A 82 -2.09 10.36 -19.59
N THR A 83 -1.75 9.36 -20.36
CA THR A 83 -2.63 8.26 -20.75
C THR A 83 -1.95 6.92 -20.51
N HIS A 84 -2.75 5.86 -20.43
CA HIS A 84 -2.29 4.48 -20.46
C HIS A 84 -2.86 3.76 -21.69
N PRO A 85 -2.11 2.83 -22.31
CA PRO A 85 -2.56 2.13 -23.52
C PRO A 85 -3.66 1.10 -23.23
N THR A 86 -3.86 0.75 -21.99
CA THR A 86 -4.84 -0.26 -21.52
C THR A 86 -5.74 0.33 -20.45
N ILE A 87 -6.87 -0.32 -20.18
CA ILE A 87 -7.74 0.04 -19.08
C ILE A 87 -7.00 -0.10 -17.75
N GLU A 88 -7.16 0.89 -16.89
CA GLU A 88 -6.56 0.94 -15.56
C GLU A 88 -7.64 0.74 -14.49
N HIS A 89 -7.40 -0.17 -13.57
CA HIS A 89 -8.21 -0.35 -12.36
C HIS A 89 -7.36 0.04 -11.16
N THR A 90 -7.62 1.20 -10.59
CA THR A 90 -6.85 1.72 -9.46
C THR A 90 -7.69 1.81 -8.20
N THR A 91 -7.20 1.20 -7.12
CA THR A 91 -7.80 1.28 -5.79
C THR A 91 -6.91 2.12 -4.88
N VAL A 92 -7.47 3.13 -4.24
CA VAL A 92 -6.78 3.86 -3.18
C VAL A 92 -6.74 2.99 -1.92
N LEU A 93 -5.54 2.65 -1.45
CA LEU A 93 -5.34 1.82 -0.25
C LEU A 93 -5.13 2.68 1.01
N SER A 94 -4.40 3.79 0.87
CA SER A 94 -4.15 4.74 1.96
C SER A 94 -3.87 6.13 1.42
N GLY A 95 -4.00 7.15 2.25
CA GLY A 95 -3.85 8.55 1.84
C GLY A 95 -5.03 9.06 1.02
N THR A 96 -4.81 10.07 0.19
CA THR A 96 -5.82 10.67 -0.68
C THR A 96 -5.25 11.01 -2.05
N MET A 97 -6.02 10.72 -3.10
CA MET A 97 -5.69 11.06 -4.48
C MET A 97 -6.70 12.08 -5.02
N ARG A 98 -6.22 13.24 -5.43
CA ARG A 98 -7.03 14.22 -6.17
C ARG A 98 -6.81 13.99 -7.66
N LEU A 99 -7.82 13.48 -8.36
CA LEU A 99 -7.77 13.08 -9.76
C LEU A 99 -8.70 13.95 -10.61
N GLY A 100 -8.23 14.37 -11.76
CA GLY A 100 -9.02 15.03 -12.79
C GLY A 100 -8.77 14.43 -14.17
N TYR A 101 -9.68 14.69 -15.09
CA TYR A 101 -9.63 14.20 -16.46
C TYR A 101 -9.45 15.36 -17.44
N GLY A 102 -8.69 15.14 -18.49
CA GLY A 102 -8.40 16.12 -19.52
C GLY A 102 -6.94 16.23 -19.88
N ALA A 103 -6.66 16.95 -20.98
CA ALA A 103 -5.31 17.18 -21.49
C ALA A 103 -4.53 18.26 -20.73
N LYS A 104 -5.18 18.97 -19.80
CA LYS A 104 -4.60 20.01 -18.94
C LYS A 104 -4.90 19.71 -17.48
N ASP A 105 -4.04 20.13 -16.56
CA ASP A 105 -4.17 19.91 -15.12
C ASP A 105 -4.88 21.05 -14.37
N ASP A 106 -5.48 21.99 -15.10
CA ASP A 106 -6.27 23.12 -14.61
C ASP A 106 -7.79 22.81 -14.54
N GLY A 107 -8.20 21.62 -14.99
CA GLY A 107 -9.59 21.20 -15.03
C GLY A 107 -10.17 20.78 -13.67
N PRO A 108 -11.46 20.47 -13.64
CA PRO A 108 -12.12 19.92 -12.46
C PRO A 108 -11.44 18.63 -11.98
N ALA A 109 -11.29 18.48 -10.67
CA ALA A 109 -10.72 17.29 -10.09
C ALA A 109 -11.39 16.99 -8.75
N GLU A 110 -11.58 15.71 -8.46
CA GLU A 110 -12.21 15.19 -7.25
C GLU A 110 -11.19 14.46 -6.39
N THR A 111 -11.44 14.44 -5.07
CA THR A 111 -10.55 13.78 -4.10
C THR A 111 -11.15 12.45 -3.64
N PHE A 112 -10.36 11.41 -3.77
CA PHE A 112 -10.72 10.03 -3.44
C PHE A 112 -9.89 9.52 -2.28
N GLY A 113 -10.56 8.90 -1.32
CA GLY A 113 -9.94 8.28 -0.14
C GLY A 113 -9.85 6.75 -0.23
N PRO A 114 -9.33 6.11 0.84
CA PRO A 114 -9.15 4.66 0.90
C PRO A 114 -10.44 3.88 0.63
N GLY A 115 -10.33 2.80 -0.13
CA GLY A 115 -11.44 1.95 -0.56
C GLY A 115 -12.09 2.39 -1.88
N THR A 116 -11.80 3.59 -2.38
CA THR A 116 -12.31 4.03 -3.70
C THR A 116 -11.63 3.24 -4.81
N VAL A 117 -12.45 2.76 -5.75
CA VAL A 117 -11.98 2.11 -6.99
C VAL A 117 -12.27 3.04 -8.16
N LEU A 118 -11.24 3.29 -8.95
CA LEU A 118 -11.27 4.11 -10.16
C LEU A 118 -11.04 3.20 -11.34
N ILE A 119 -11.90 3.29 -12.36
CA ILE A 119 -11.75 2.53 -13.61
C ILE A 119 -11.60 3.55 -14.73
N THR A 120 -10.36 3.66 -15.25
CA THR A 120 -10.02 4.60 -16.31
C THR A 120 -9.86 3.84 -17.61
N PRO A 121 -10.69 4.11 -18.63
CA PRO A 121 -10.54 3.48 -19.94
C PRO A 121 -9.19 3.79 -20.59
N ALA A 122 -8.75 2.90 -21.49
CA ALA A 122 -7.54 3.12 -22.27
C ALA A 122 -7.55 4.48 -22.97
N ASN A 123 -6.37 5.11 -23.05
CA ASN A 123 -6.13 6.38 -23.71
C ASN A 123 -6.94 7.58 -23.17
N THR A 124 -7.52 7.46 -21.97
CA THR A 124 -8.21 8.57 -21.31
C THR A 124 -7.18 9.51 -20.67
N PRO A 125 -7.06 10.77 -21.09
CA PRO A 125 -6.17 11.74 -20.46
C PRO A 125 -6.62 12.03 -19.03
N HIS A 126 -5.71 11.92 -18.08
CA HIS A 126 -5.95 12.22 -16.69
C HIS A 126 -4.68 12.71 -15.98
N PHE A 127 -4.88 13.41 -14.88
CA PHE A 127 -3.83 13.96 -14.02
C PHE A 127 -4.22 13.77 -12.57
N PHE A 128 -3.23 13.73 -11.66
CA PHE A 128 -3.56 13.65 -10.24
C PHE A 128 -2.49 14.29 -9.35
N SER A 129 -2.87 14.49 -8.11
CA SER A 129 -1.97 14.91 -7.04
C SER A 129 -2.30 14.21 -5.72
N THR A 130 -1.32 14.17 -4.83
CA THR A 130 -1.48 13.60 -3.49
C THR A 130 -1.11 14.64 -2.43
N ALA A 131 -2.01 14.89 -1.47
CA ALA A 131 -1.75 15.82 -0.38
C ALA A 131 -0.90 15.18 0.74
N THR A 132 -1.06 13.88 0.94
CA THR A 132 -0.33 13.05 1.91
C THR A 132 0.36 11.91 1.20
N GLU A 133 1.23 11.17 1.88
CA GLU A 133 1.70 9.89 1.32
C GLU A 133 0.49 9.02 0.96
N THR A 134 0.45 8.55 -0.27
CA THR A 134 -0.69 7.82 -0.82
C THR A 134 -0.23 6.53 -1.46
N ILE A 135 -0.88 5.43 -1.09
CA ILE A 135 -0.64 4.12 -1.71
C ILE A 135 -1.86 3.74 -2.53
N VAL A 136 -1.63 3.42 -3.78
CA VAL A 136 -2.64 2.84 -4.65
C VAL A 136 -2.25 1.44 -5.08
N GLN A 137 -3.24 0.62 -5.40
CA GLN A 137 -3.06 -0.66 -6.06
C GLN A 137 -3.69 -0.57 -7.44
N THR A 138 -2.89 -0.88 -8.46
CA THR A 138 -3.33 -0.87 -9.86
C THR A 138 -3.20 -2.26 -10.45
N HIS A 139 -4.22 -2.70 -11.15
CA HIS A 139 -4.18 -3.91 -11.95
C HIS A 139 -4.71 -3.65 -13.37
N GLY A 140 -4.30 -4.47 -14.29
CA GLY A 140 -4.66 -4.37 -15.70
C GLY A 140 -4.04 -5.49 -16.52
N VAL A 141 -4.04 -5.28 -17.83
CA VAL A 141 -3.36 -6.16 -18.77
C VAL A 141 -2.25 -5.37 -19.45
N GLY A 142 -1.03 -5.87 -19.35
CA GLY A 142 0.15 -5.25 -19.96
C GLY A 142 0.19 -5.36 -21.49
N PRO A 143 1.11 -4.67 -22.16
CA PRO A 143 2.18 -3.87 -21.55
C PRO A 143 1.66 -2.57 -20.92
N TRP A 144 2.21 -2.22 -19.75
CA TRP A 144 1.89 -0.98 -19.04
C TRP A 144 2.81 0.15 -19.45
N ALA A 145 2.25 1.29 -19.75
CA ALA A 145 2.99 2.52 -20.02
C ALA A 145 2.23 3.74 -19.52
N SER A 146 2.95 4.80 -19.21
CA SER A 146 2.38 6.12 -18.90
C SER A 146 2.96 7.11 -19.90
N THR A 147 2.12 7.61 -20.81
CA THR A 147 2.50 8.49 -21.91
C THR A 147 2.02 9.91 -21.61
N PRO A 148 2.91 10.91 -21.50
CA PRO A 148 2.51 12.29 -21.31
C PRO A 148 1.62 12.78 -22.46
N VAL A 149 0.59 13.56 -22.13
CA VAL A 149 -0.21 14.31 -23.12
C VAL A 149 0.59 15.54 -23.52
N LYS A 150 0.67 15.80 -24.82
CA LYS A 150 1.37 16.97 -25.39
C LYS A 150 0.42 18.15 -25.54
#